data_82b40f8da949967a67f23b7139d1efe9
#
_entry.id   82b40f8da949967a67f23b7139d1efe9
#
_cell.length_a   1.000
_cell.length_b   1.000
_cell.length_c   1.000
_cell.angle_alpha   90.00
_cell.angle_beta   90.00
_cell.angle_gamma   90.00
#
_symmetry.space_group_name_H-M   'P 1'
#
loop_
_entity.id
_entity.type
_entity.pdbx_description
1 polymer ?
#
loop_
_entity_poly.entity_id
_entity_poly.type
_entity_poly.pdbx_seq_one_letter_code
_entity_poly.pdbx_strand_id
1 'polypeptide(L)'
;MSAATSAELTPRRLLGDVHQGDELPELRYPVTATTVVLGALASRDWRPMHHDHDFAVNRNGTKDIFLNTPNQAAWFERYLTDWTGPHGRLAHMSFRMRGSVFPGDTMALDGVVESTEVDDVGCGFATVAVTLSVEGDAKTTCTARIALPRTPDDNPWARRGDRWKPAAPRVRETRAERTERAEQTPGAAQARVEERR
;
A
#
# COMPACT_ATOMS: atom_id res chain seq x y z
N MET A 1 -30.06 10.24 -22.37
CA MET A 1 -28.80 9.57 -22.73
C MET A 1 -27.67 10.52 -22.33
N SER A 2 -27.12 10.35 -21.15
CA SER A 2 -26.02 11.17 -20.62
C SER A 2 -24.72 10.68 -21.25
N ALA A 3 -24.01 11.56 -21.95
CA ALA A 3 -22.71 11.28 -22.50
C ALA A 3 -21.74 10.93 -21.35
N ALA A 4 -21.18 9.73 -21.39
CA ALA A 4 -20.09 9.37 -20.50
C ALA A 4 -18.94 10.33 -20.80
N THR A 5 -18.60 11.15 -19.81
CA THR A 5 -17.41 12.00 -19.85
C THR A 5 -16.21 11.09 -20.07
N SER A 6 -15.50 11.29 -21.18
CA SER A 6 -14.24 10.64 -21.47
C SER A 6 -13.36 10.77 -20.23
N ALA A 7 -13.02 9.64 -19.61
CA ALA A 7 -12.05 9.62 -18.52
C ALA A 7 -10.77 10.26 -19.07
N GLU A 8 -10.41 11.41 -18.55
CA GLU A 8 -9.14 12.06 -18.85
C GLU A 8 -8.06 11.06 -18.47
N LEU A 9 -7.30 10.57 -19.46
CA LEU A 9 -6.20 9.65 -19.23
C LEU A 9 -5.25 10.32 -18.24
N THR A 10 -5.05 9.68 -17.08
CA THR A 10 -4.13 10.19 -16.06
C THR A 10 -2.78 10.49 -16.73
N PRO A 11 -2.29 11.72 -16.65
CA PRO A 11 -1.05 12.09 -17.34
C PRO A 11 0.10 11.22 -16.82
N ARG A 12 0.98 10.83 -17.73
CA ARG A 12 2.21 10.09 -17.42
C ARG A 12 3.03 10.86 -16.40
N ARG A 13 3.23 10.30 -15.21
CA ARG A 13 4.04 10.93 -14.16
C ARG A 13 5.50 10.53 -14.32
N LEU A 14 6.39 11.54 -14.36
CA LEU A 14 7.83 11.31 -14.36
C LEU A 14 8.40 11.40 -12.94
N LEU A 15 9.52 10.73 -12.68
CA LEU A 15 10.18 10.78 -11.37
C LEU A 15 10.56 12.22 -10.98
N GLY A 16 10.97 13.04 -11.96
CA GLY A 16 11.35 14.44 -11.73
C GLY A 16 10.21 15.35 -11.28
N ASP A 17 8.96 14.93 -11.48
CA ASP A 17 7.75 15.65 -11.07
C ASP A 17 7.24 15.21 -9.68
N VAL A 18 7.98 14.31 -8.99
CA VAL A 18 7.57 13.73 -7.71
C VAL A 18 8.60 14.05 -6.64
N HIS A 19 8.13 14.63 -5.53
CA HIS A 19 8.97 15.09 -4.43
C HIS A 19 8.54 14.48 -3.10
N GLN A 20 9.46 14.37 -2.17
CA GLN A 20 9.15 14.01 -0.81
C GLN A 20 8.15 15.00 -0.20
N GLY A 21 7.08 14.50 0.41
CA GLY A 21 6.01 15.29 0.99
C GLY A 21 4.84 15.56 0.04
N ASP A 22 4.94 15.17 -1.24
CA ASP A 22 3.80 15.27 -2.16
C ASP A 22 2.66 14.39 -1.67
N GLU A 23 1.46 14.98 -1.56
CA GLU A 23 0.24 14.26 -1.22
C GLU A 23 -0.42 13.71 -2.49
N LEU A 24 -0.91 12.48 -2.41
CA LEU A 24 -1.69 11.86 -3.46
C LEU A 24 -3.17 12.26 -3.31
N PRO A 25 -3.92 12.44 -4.42
CA PRO A 25 -5.34 12.71 -4.36
C PRO A 25 -6.10 11.64 -3.57
N GLU A 26 -6.96 12.06 -2.62
CA GLU A 26 -7.79 11.13 -1.86
C GLU A 26 -8.70 10.32 -2.79
N LEU A 27 -8.78 9.01 -2.57
CA LEU A 27 -9.76 8.13 -3.20
C LEU A 27 -10.79 7.69 -2.16
N ARG A 28 -12.06 8.08 -2.36
CA ARG A 28 -13.19 7.61 -1.53
C ARG A 28 -14.03 6.59 -2.28
N TYR A 29 -14.41 5.53 -1.58
CA TYR A 29 -15.24 4.49 -2.18
C TYR A 29 -16.26 3.91 -1.19
N PRO A 30 -17.58 3.92 -1.53
CA PRO A 30 -18.60 3.29 -0.72
C PRO A 30 -18.53 1.76 -0.87
N VAL A 31 -18.28 1.07 0.24
CA VAL A 31 -18.17 -0.39 0.27
C VAL A 31 -19.56 -1.01 0.38
N THR A 32 -19.88 -1.92 -0.53
CA THR A 32 -21.14 -2.68 -0.54
C THR A 32 -20.87 -4.15 -0.27
N ALA A 33 -21.93 -4.93 0.05
CA ALA A 33 -21.82 -6.38 0.13
C ALA A 33 -21.28 -6.97 -1.19
N THR A 34 -21.71 -6.42 -2.33
CA THR A 34 -21.19 -6.81 -3.65
C THR A 34 -19.68 -6.58 -3.77
N THR A 35 -19.17 -5.43 -3.29
CA THR A 35 -17.72 -5.14 -3.27
C THR A 35 -16.94 -6.20 -2.48
N VAL A 36 -17.47 -6.60 -1.32
CA VAL A 36 -16.84 -7.61 -0.45
C VAL A 36 -16.84 -8.97 -1.12
N VAL A 37 -18.02 -9.44 -1.56
CA VAL A 37 -18.19 -10.78 -2.15
C VAL A 37 -17.43 -10.93 -3.45
N LEU A 38 -17.54 -9.96 -4.38
CA LEU A 38 -16.81 -10.02 -5.66
C LEU A 38 -15.30 -9.98 -5.46
N GLY A 39 -14.79 -9.21 -4.49
CA GLY A 39 -13.37 -9.18 -4.18
C GLY A 39 -12.87 -10.52 -3.63
N ALA A 40 -13.64 -11.19 -2.78
CA ALA A 40 -13.33 -12.53 -2.30
C ALA A 40 -13.32 -13.55 -3.45
N LEU A 41 -14.31 -13.52 -4.33
CA LEU A 41 -14.40 -14.40 -5.49
C LEU A 41 -13.24 -14.17 -6.47
N ALA A 42 -12.94 -12.92 -6.81
CA ALA A 42 -11.87 -12.56 -7.74
C ALA A 42 -10.49 -13.03 -7.23
N SER A 43 -10.26 -12.99 -5.93
CA SER A 43 -9.02 -13.44 -5.29
C SER A 43 -9.03 -14.93 -4.90
N ARG A 44 -10.10 -15.67 -5.23
CA ARG A 44 -10.31 -17.08 -4.86
C ARG A 44 -10.20 -17.33 -3.35
N ASP A 45 -10.62 -16.37 -2.55
CA ASP A 45 -10.69 -16.52 -1.10
C ASP A 45 -12.06 -17.06 -0.70
N TRP A 46 -12.13 -18.37 -0.57
CA TRP A 46 -13.38 -19.10 -0.27
C TRP A 46 -13.74 -19.13 1.22
N ARG A 47 -13.04 -18.37 2.06
CA ARG A 47 -13.36 -18.33 3.49
C ARG A 47 -14.72 -17.68 3.72
N PRO A 48 -15.64 -18.34 4.45
CA PRO A 48 -17.03 -17.92 4.51
C PRO A 48 -17.23 -16.54 5.14
N MET A 49 -16.32 -16.06 6.00
CA MET A 49 -16.43 -14.73 6.60
C MET A 49 -16.46 -13.56 5.59
N HIS A 50 -16.16 -13.82 4.32
CA HIS A 50 -16.17 -12.80 3.27
C HIS A 50 -17.38 -12.87 2.35
N HIS A 51 -18.30 -13.85 2.53
CA HIS A 51 -19.47 -13.99 1.67
C HIS A 51 -20.71 -14.60 2.37
N ASP A 52 -20.54 -15.14 3.57
CA ASP A 52 -21.61 -15.71 4.39
C ASP A 52 -21.77 -14.85 5.65
N HIS A 53 -22.86 -14.08 5.69
CA HIS A 53 -23.17 -13.18 6.81
C HIS A 53 -23.36 -13.94 8.13
N ASP A 54 -24.09 -15.07 8.11
CA ASP A 54 -24.35 -15.83 9.32
C ASP A 54 -23.08 -16.42 9.90
N PHE A 55 -22.17 -16.88 9.04
CA PHE A 55 -20.85 -17.33 9.47
C PHE A 55 -20.03 -16.16 10.06
N ALA A 56 -20.01 -15.01 9.37
CA ALA A 56 -19.26 -13.84 9.81
C ALA A 56 -19.69 -13.38 11.20
N VAL A 57 -20.98 -13.30 11.44
CA VAL A 57 -21.54 -12.84 12.73
C VAL A 57 -21.44 -13.92 13.81
N ASN A 58 -21.94 -15.13 13.54
CA ASN A 58 -22.16 -16.15 14.56
C ASN A 58 -20.95 -17.05 14.83
N ARG A 59 -20.02 -17.15 13.87
CA ARG A 59 -18.85 -18.01 13.97
C ARG A 59 -17.55 -17.22 14.05
N ASN A 60 -17.42 -16.15 13.23
CA ASN A 60 -16.21 -15.31 13.21
C ASN A 60 -16.27 -14.16 14.22
N GLY A 61 -17.44 -13.78 14.72
CA GLY A 61 -17.63 -12.72 15.73
C GLY A 61 -17.44 -11.30 15.20
N THR A 62 -17.60 -11.10 13.88
CA THR A 62 -17.57 -9.77 13.26
C THR A 62 -19.00 -9.22 13.09
N LYS A 63 -19.15 -7.91 12.91
CA LYS A 63 -20.47 -7.29 12.72
C LYS A 63 -21.14 -7.65 11.40
N ASP A 64 -20.35 -8.04 10.38
CA ASP A 64 -20.81 -8.36 9.02
C ASP A 64 -19.69 -9.08 8.26
N ILE A 65 -19.91 -9.46 7.01
CA ILE A 65 -18.87 -9.84 6.06
C ILE A 65 -17.93 -8.64 5.84
N PHE A 66 -16.67 -8.85 5.50
CA PHE A 66 -15.70 -7.77 5.38
C PHE A 66 -14.68 -8.01 4.24
N LEU A 67 -14.04 -6.93 3.78
CA LEU A 67 -13.00 -6.99 2.74
C LEU A 67 -11.87 -7.94 3.15
N ASN A 68 -11.58 -8.92 2.29
CA ASN A 68 -10.44 -9.80 2.50
C ASN A 68 -9.11 -9.11 2.17
N THR A 69 -8.00 -9.69 2.61
CA THR A 69 -6.65 -9.16 2.42
C THR A 69 -6.28 -8.92 0.95
N PRO A 70 -6.50 -9.86 0.01
CA PRO A 70 -6.21 -9.62 -1.40
C PRO A 70 -7.03 -8.49 -2.04
N ASN A 71 -8.29 -8.31 -1.61
CA ASN A 71 -9.12 -7.22 -2.09
C ASN A 71 -8.54 -5.86 -1.64
N GLN A 72 -8.14 -5.74 -0.37
CA GLN A 72 -7.48 -4.50 0.10
C GLN A 72 -6.15 -4.25 -0.64
N ALA A 73 -5.35 -5.30 -0.90
CA ALA A 73 -4.13 -5.16 -1.70
C ALA A 73 -4.42 -4.61 -3.10
N ALA A 74 -5.48 -5.10 -3.77
CA ALA A 74 -5.89 -4.60 -5.07
C ALA A 74 -6.34 -3.12 -5.04
N TRP A 75 -6.95 -2.67 -3.94
CA TRP A 75 -7.31 -1.26 -3.76
C TRP A 75 -6.08 -0.36 -3.61
N PHE A 76 -5.05 -0.80 -2.88
CA PHE A 76 -3.77 -0.07 -2.82
C PHE A 76 -3.09 -0.02 -4.18
N GLU A 77 -3.04 -1.15 -4.90
CA GLU A 77 -2.45 -1.20 -6.24
C GLU A 77 -3.19 -0.26 -7.19
N ARG A 78 -4.51 -0.31 -7.23
CA ARG A 78 -5.34 0.60 -8.03
C ARG A 78 -5.05 2.07 -7.69
N TYR A 79 -5.07 2.44 -6.41
CA TYR A 79 -4.83 3.80 -5.96
C TYR A 79 -3.47 4.34 -6.44
N LEU A 80 -2.42 3.53 -6.31
CA LEU A 80 -1.08 3.88 -6.73
C LEU A 80 -0.94 3.95 -8.26
N THR A 81 -1.56 3.02 -8.98
CA THR A 81 -1.48 2.99 -10.45
C THR A 81 -2.33 4.07 -11.10
N ASP A 82 -3.48 4.42 -10.52
CA ASP A 82 -4.28 5.58 -10.94
C ASP A 82 -3.46 6.88 -10.78
N TRP A 83 -2.70 7.01 -9.69
CA TRP A 83 -1.83 8.16 -9.45
C TRP A 83 -0.64 8.25 -10.42
N THR A 84 0.04 7.13 -10.70
CA THR A 84 1.24 7.12 -11.54
C THR A 84 0.96 7.09 -13.04
N GLY A 85 -0.24 6.65 -13.41
CA GLY A 85 -0.60 6.37 -14.79
C GLY A 85 0.03 5.06 -15.33
N PRO A 86 -0.11 4.78 -16.64
CA PRO A 86 0.14 3.47 -17.23
C PRO A 86 1.63 3.05 -17.26
N HIS A 87 2.54 3.98 -17.04
CA HIS A 87 3.98 3.70 -17.06
C HIS A 87 4.56 3.46 -15.66
N GLY A 88 3.81 3.76 -14.59
CA GLY A 88 4.18 3.37 -13.24
C GLY A 88 4.18 1.85 -13.09
N ARG A 89 5.19 1.30 -12.42
CA ARG A 89 5.29 -0.14 -12.17
C ARG A 89 5.48 -0.40 -10.69
N LEU A 90 4.49 -1.02 -10.06
CA LEU A 90 4.60 -1.43 -8.65
C LEU A 90 5.76 -2.43 -8.52
N ALA A 91 6.72 -2.10 -7.68
CA ALA A 91 7.92 -2.90 -7.43
C ALA A 91 7.80 -3.71 -6.15
N HIS A 92 7.27 -3.10 -5.10
CA HIS A 92 7.07 -3.71 -3.80
C HIS A 92 5.87 -3.07 -3.10
N MET A 93 5.14 -3.87 -2.35
CA MET A 93 4.07 -3.39 -1.47
C MET A 93 4.06 -4.22 -0.19
N SER A 94 4.02 -3.53 0.95
CA SER A 94 3.86 -4.14 2.27
C SER A 94 2.77 -3.39 3.01
N PHE A 95 1.86 -4.11 3.64
CA PHE A 95 0.77 -3.47 4.38
C PHE A 95 0.44 -4.22 5.66
N ARG A 96 -0.09 -3.47 6.62
CA ARG A 96 -0.52 -3.98 7.93
C ARG A 96 -1.99 -3.65 8.16
N MET A 97 -2.81 -4.69 8.26
CA MET A 97 -4.21 -4.59 8.62
C MET A 97 -4.36 -4.45 10.14
N ARG A 98 -5.17 -3.49 10.58
CA ARG A 98 -5.50 -3.23 11.99
C ARG A 98 -6.99 -3.32 12.26
N GLY A 99 -7.80 -3.19 11.22
CA GLY A 99 -9.26 -3.24 11.32
C GLY A 99 -9.89 -3.75 10.05
N SER A 100 -11.14 -4.17 10.16
CA SER A 100 -11.95 -4.63 9.04
C SER A 100 -12.71 -3.46 8.41
N VAL A 101 -13.02 -3.60 7.11
CA VAL A 101 -13.88 -2.71 6.34
C VAL A 101 -15.11 -3.48 5.91
N PHE A 102 -16.29 -2.96 6.19
CA PHE A 102 -17.57 -3.66 6.09
C PHE A 102 -18.47 -3.04 5.02
N PRO A 103 -19.50 -3.75 4.57
CA PRO A 103 -20.60 -3.15 3.82
C PRO A 103 -21.21 -1.96 4.59
N GLY A 104 -21.48 -0.86 3.88
CA GLY A 104 -21.98 0.39 4.46
C GLY A 104 -20.87 1.37 4.86
N ASP A 105 -19.64 0.93 5.01
CA ASP A 105 -18.52 1.84 5.23
C ASP A 105 -18.18 2.63 3.95
N THR A 106 -17.70 3.87 4.10
CA THR A 106 -17.00 4.58 3.03
C THR A 106 -15.51 4.55 3.35
N MET A 107 -14.75 3.77 2.61
CA MET A 107 -13.30 3.76 2.78
C MET A 107 -12.66 4.95 2.05
N ALA A 108 -11.64 5.55 2.66
CA ALA A 108 -10.79 6.56 2.06
C ALA A 108 -9.34 6.04 1.99
N LEU A 109 -8.68 6.29 0.87
CA LEU A 109 -7.25 6.04 0.71
C LEU A 109 -6.55 7.39 0.53
N ASP A 110 -5.59 7.66 1.41
CA ASP A 110 -4.73 8.84 1.40
C ASP A 110 -3.28 8.38 1.29
N GLY A 111 -2.46 9.11 0.54
CA GLY A 111 -1.07 8.75 0.35
C GLY A 111 -0.14 9.96 0.41
N VAL A 112 1.10 9.72 0.83
CA VAL A 112 2.17 10.72 0.81
C VAL A 112 3.46 10.08 0.31
N VAL A 113 4.20 10.82 -0.51
CA VAL A 113 5.53 10.41 -0.98
C VAL A 113 6.54 10.56 0.15
N GLU A 114 7.10 9.45 0.63
CA GLU A 114 8.12 9.45 1.68
C GLU A 114 9.51 9.74 1.15
N SER A 115 9.84 9.26 -0.06
CA SER A 115 11.13 9.48 -0.70
C SER A 115 11.09 9.18 -2.19
N THR A 116 12.07 9.74 -2.92
CA THR A 116 12.39 9.36 -4.29
C THR A 116 13.87 8.97 -4.38
N GLU A 117 14.18 8.01 -5.25
CA GLU A 117 15.55 7.56 -5.46
C GLU A 117 15.75 7.03 -6.89
N VAL A 118 17.01 6.99 -7.31
CA VAL A 118 17.44 6.26 -8.50
C VAL A 118 18.38 5.16 -8.04
N ASP A 119 18.09 3.91 -8.42
CA ASP A 119 18.92 2.78 -8.03
C ASP A 119 20.22 2.68 -8.86
N ASP A 120 21.08 1.71 -8.50
CA ASP A 120 22.36 1.45 -9.12
C ASP A 120 22.30 1.03 -10.60
N VAL A 121 21.12 0.65 -11.08
CA VAL A 121 20.86 0.28 -12.49
C VAL A 121 20.04 1.35 -13.23
N GLY A 122 19.91 2.53 -12.63
CA GLY A 122 19.26 3.70 -13.24
C GLY A 122 17.74 3.61 -13.30
N CYS A 123 17.09 2.81 -12.46
CA CYS A 123 15.64 2.81 -12.32
C CYS A 123 15.20 3.84 -11.27
N GLY A 124 14.26 4.71 -11.61
CA GLY A 124 13.71 5.69 -10.70
C GLY A 124 12.57 5.10 -9.87
N PHE A 125 12.54 5.37 -8.57
CA PHE A 125 11.51 4.90 -7.65
C PHE A 125 10.98 6.02 -6.76
N ALA A 126 9.68 5.96 -6.47
CA ALA A 126 9.06 6.66 -5.36
C ALA A 126 8.65 5.64 -4.30
N THR A 127 8.89 5.96 -3.03
CA THR A 127 8.33 5.25 -1.88
C THR A 127 7.15 6.07 -1.38
N VAL A 128 5.99 5.43 -1.24
CA VAL A 128 4.73 6.06 -0.87
C VAL A 128 4.16 5.36 0.35
N ALA A 129 3.82 6.12 1.38
CA ALA A 129 2.99 5.65 2.47
C ALA A 129 1.53 5.90 2.14
N VAL A 130 0.68 4.90 2.32
CA VAL A 130 -0.76 4.98 2.07
C VAL A 130 -1.52 4.48 3.28
N THR A 131 -2.58 5.20 3.65
CA THR A 131 -3.51 4.78 4.70
C THR A 131 -4.88 4.53 4.09
N LEU A 132 -5.48 3.40 4.40
CA LEU A 132 -6.90 3.14 4.20
C LEU A 132 -7.61 3.38 5.53
N SER A 133 -8.57 4.29 5.53
CA SER A 133 -9.36 4.70 6.70
C SER A 133 -10.86 4.57 6.45
N VAL A 134 -11.62 4.47 7.54
CA VAL A 134 -13.08 4.57 7.57
C VAL A 134 -13.44 5.55 8.67
N GLU A 135 -14.20 6.60 8.35
CA GLU A 135 -14.57 7.66 9.30
C GLU A 135 -13.36 8.28 10.03
N GLY A 136 -12.21 8.37 9.33
CA GLY A 136 -10.96 8.87 9.88
C GLY A 136 -10.15 7.88 10.73
N ASP A 137 -10.70 6.69 11.00
CA ASP A 137 -9.99 5.62 11.72
C ASP A 137 -9.18 4.74 10.75
N ALA A 138 -7.86 4.68 10.95
CA ALA A 138 -6.95 3.93 10.10
C ALA A 138 -7.16 2.42 10.25
N LYS A 139 -7.66 1.78 9.19
CA LYS A 139 -7.90 0.34 9.12
C LYS A 139 -6.71 -0.44 8.60
N THR A 140 -5.97 0.14 7.63
CA THR A 140 -4.80 -0.52 7.05
C THR A 140 -3.79 0.53 6.63
N THR A 141 -2.53 0.30 6.95
CA THR A 141 -1.39 1.11 6.47
C THR A 141 -0.59 0.32 5.47
N CYS A 142 -0.09 0.99 4.43
CA CYS A 142 0.67 0.40 3.35
C CYS A 142 1.91 1.24 3.06
N THR A 143 3.04 0.60 2.81
CA THR A 143 4.22 1.23 2.19
C THR A 143 4.46 0.55 0.85
N ALA A 144 4.49 1.34 -0.20
CA ALA A 144 4.71 0.87 -1.56
C ALA A 144 5.95 1.52 -2.17
N ARG A 145 6.69 0.75 -2.97
CA ARG A 145 7.76 1.24 -3.82
C ARG A 145 7.34 1.08 -5.26
N ILE A 146 7.27 2.18 -5.99
CA ILE A 146 6.76 2.20 -7.35
C ILE A 146 7.80 2.83 -8.28
N ALA A 147 8.11 2.13 -9.38
CA ALA A 147 9.03 2.64 -10.38
C ALA A 147 8.31 3.63 -11.30
N LEU A 148 8.95 4.79 -11.52
CA LEU A 148 8.47 5.85 -12.39
C LEU A 148 9.45 6.07 -13.54
N PRO A 149 8.96 6.42 -14.74
CA PRO A 149 9.82 6.86 -15.84
C PRO A 149 10.66 8.06 -15.41
N ARG A 150 11.94 8.08 -15.79
CA ARG A 150 12.83 9.23 -15.55
C ARG A 150 12.75 10.28 -16.65
N THR A 151 12.41 9.82 -17.85
CA THR A 151 12.23 10.65 -19.04
C THR A 151 10.99 10.18 -19.83
N PRO A 152 10.48 10.97 -20.77
CA PRO A 152 9.35 10.56 -21.61
C PRO A 152 9.56 9.23 -22.37
N ASP A 153 10.81 8.87 -22.67
CA ASP A 153 11.15 7.63 -23.41
C ASP A 153 11.47 6.46 -22.46
N ASP A 154 11.61 6.71 -21.17
CA ASP A 154 11.85 5.63 -20.19
C ASP A 154 10.57 4.85 -19.92
N ASN A 155 10.71 3.52 -19.86
CA ASN A 155 9.61 2.63 -19.55
C ASN A 155 10.04 1.57 -18.52
N PRO A 156 9.64 1.73 -17.23
CA PRO A 156 9.90 0.75 -16.19
C PRO A 156 9.44 -0.67 -16.53
N TRP A 157 8.37 -0.82 -17.33
CA TRP A 157 7.87 -2.13 -17.75
C TRP A 157 8.78 -2.84 -18.76
N ALA A 158 9.63 -2.13 -19.47
CA ALA A 158 10.61 -2.71 -20.38
C ALA A 158 11.85 -3.28 -19.69
N ARG A 159 12.05 -2.96 -18.39
CA ARG A 159 13.20 -3.43 -17.62
C ARG A 159 13.06 -4.90 -17.23
N ARG A 160 14.14 -5.69 -17.43
CA ARG A 160 14.19 -7.13 -17.19
C ARG A 160 15.56 -7.53 -16.61
N GLY A 161 15.60 -8.69 -15.93
CA GLY A 161 16.82 -9.27 -15.37
C GLY A 161 17.58 -8.27 -14.51
N ASP A 162 18.87 -8.11 -14.72
CA ASP A 162 19.73 -7.24 -13.92
C ASP A 162 19.36 -5.75 -13.94
N ARG A 163 18.55 -5.34 -14.93
CA ARG A 163 18.01 -3.97 -15.00
C ARG A 163 16.72 -3.75 -14.21
N TRP A 164 16.22 -4.76 -13.53
CA TRP A 164 15.04 -4.69 -12.69
C TRP A 164 15.32 -5.38 -11.35
N LYS A 165 15.57 -4.57 -10.31
CA LYS A 165 15.88 -5.02 -8.96
C LYS A 165 14.85 -4.46 -7.96
N PRO A 166 13.63 -5.01 -7.93
CA PRO A 166 12.57 -4.53 -7.02
C PRO A 166 12.91 -4.95 -5.58
N ALA A 167 13.65 -4.13 -4.88
CA ALA A 167 13.90 -4.32 -3.45
C ALA A 167 12.78 -3.67 -2.63
N ALA A 168 12.54 -4.20 -1.41
CA ALA A 168 11.69 -3.52 -0.44
C ALA A 168 12.22 -2.10 -0.17
N PRO A 169 11.34 -1.11 0.08
CA PRO A 169 11.77 0.22 0.47
C PRO A 169 12.63 0.10 1.73
N ARG A 170 13.72 0.86 1.78
CA ARG A 170 14.50 1.00 3.01
C ARG A 170 13.67 1.82 3.98
N VAL A 171 12.92 1.15 4.85
CA VAL A 171 12.21 1.82 5.93
C VAL A 171 13.28 2.52 6.78
N ARG A 172 13.24 3.84 6.85
CA ARG A 172 14.03 4.56 7.85
C ARG A 172 13.45 4.17 9.20
N GLU A 173 14.15 3.29 9.92
CA GLU A 173 13.82 3.02 11.31
C GLU A 173 13.74 4.36 12.06
N THR A 174 12.62 4.62 12.68
CA THR A 174 12.47 5.78 13.54
C THR A 174 13.46 5.66 14.71
N ARG A 175 13.81 6.78 15.33
CA ARG A 175 14.71 6.76 16.48
C ARG A 175 14.18 5.86 17.62
N ALA A 176 12.85 5.74 17.76
CA ALA A 176 12.21 4.86 18.73
C ALA A 176 12.41 3.38 18.39
N GLU A 177 12.22 2.98 17.13
CA GLU A 177 12.42 1.60 16.69
C GLU A 177 13.88 1.16 16.77
N ARG A 178 14.84 2.06 16.52
CA ARG A 178 16.28 1.80 16.73
C ARG A 178 16.61 1.55 18.19
N THR A 179 15.98 2.30 19.09
CA THR A 179 16.20 2.16 20.54
C THR A 179 15.64 0.83 21.01
N GLU A 180 14.44 0.47 20.58
CA GLU A 180 13.79 -0.79 20.95
C GLU A 180 14.54 -2.01 20.42
N ARG A 181 15.07 -1.93 19.19
CA ARG A 181 15.90 -2.99 18.59
C ARG A 181 17.27 -3.11 19.28
N ALA A 182 17.87 -2.00 19.69
CA ALA A 182 19.13 -2.01 20.43
C ALA A 182 18.98 -2.65 21.82
N GLU A 183 17.81 -2.48 22.46
CA GLU A 183 17.49 -3.09 23.76
C GLU A 183 17.16 -4.59 23.65
N GLN A 184 16.67 -5.04 22.51
CA GLN A 184 16.32 -6.45 22.25
C GLN A 184 17.50 -7.29 21.72
N THR A 185 18.66 -6.70 21.42
CA THR A 185 19.82 -7.43 20.94
C THR A 185 20.53 -8.13 22.11
N PRO A 186 20.64 -9.50 22.15
CA PRO A 186 21.22 -10.22 23.27
C PRO A 186 22.75 -10.05 23.32
N GLY A 187 23.23 -8.98 23.79
CA GLY A 187 24.67 -8.65 23.90
C GLY A 187 24.89 -7.29 24.53
N ALA A 188 23.89 -6.40 24.51
CA ALA A 188 24.02 -5.09 25.11
C ALA A 188 23.95 -5.10 26.65
N ALA A 189 23.44 -6.18 27.24
CA ALA A 189 23.38 -6.35 28.69
C ALA A 189 24.72 -6.79 29.32
N GLN A 190 25.59 -7.44 28.59
CA GLN A 190 26.88 -7.91 29.12
C GLN A 190 27.95 -6.82 29.16
N ALA A 191 27.94 -5.87 28.23
CA ALA A 191 28.93 -4.77 28.22
C ALA A 191 28.75 -3.78 29.37
N ARG A 192 27.55 -3.63 29.96
CA ARG A 192 27.30 -2.72 31.09
C ARG A 192 27.69 -3.29 32.45
N VAL A 193 27.95 -4.59 32.54
CA VAL A 193 28.37 -5.25 33.80
C VAL A 193 29.89 -5.20 33.95
N GLU A 194 30.66 -5.17 32.85
CA GLU A 194 32.13 -5.09 32.90
C GLU A 194 32.66 -3.67 33.17
N GLU A 195 31.89 -2.64 32.85
CA GLU A 195 32.29 -1.23 33.09
C GLU A 195 32.05 -0.75 34.53
N ARG A 196 31.47 -1.60 35.39
CA ARG A 196 31.23 -1.32 36.82
C ARG A 196 32.04 -2.22 37.75
N ARG A 197 33.09 -2.86 37.31
CA ARG A 197 34.10 -3.51 38.12
C ARG A 197 35.45 -2.85 37.86
#